data_03ba2c7a3e01becbb5d4770363cca449
#
_entry.id   03ba2c7a3e01becbb5d4770363cca449
#
_cell.length_a   1.000
_cell.length_b   1.000
_cell.length_c   1.000
_cell.angle_alpha   90.00
_cell.angle_beta   90.00
_cell.angle_gamma   90.00
#
_symmetry.space_group_name_H-M   'P 1'
#
loop_
_entity.id
_entity.type
_entity.pdbx_description
1 polymer ?
#
loop_
_entity_poly.entity_id
_entity_poly.type
_entity_poly.pdbx_seq_one_letter_code
_entity_poly.pdbx_strand_id
1 'polypeptide(L)'
;MFQLFIYAWLCWKNKLCKTSDIFPCIIPFRSAKGDLLGITQKVDNQEVRLIFTDELLLAFELNLIRLIEEIFNPSASFKQTLNIDSCEYCTYSILCKR
;
A
#
# COMPACT_ATOMS: atom_id res chain seq x y z
N MET A 1 4.39 1.01 -0.30
CA MET A 1 3.33 1.78 0.38
C MET A 1 2.15 0.93 0.82
N PHE A 2 1.61 0.04 -0.02
CA PHE A 2 0.51 -0.88 0.32
C PHE A 2 0.76 -1.71 1.59
N GLN A 3 1.97 -2.26 1.75
CA GLN A 3 2.37 -3.05 2.92
C GLN A 3 2.23 -2.28 4.24
N LEU A 4 2.59 -0.99 4.26
CA LEU A 4 2.45 -0.15 5.46
C LEU A 4 0.98 0.06 5.85
N PHE A 5 0.09 0.18 4.86
CA PHE A 5 -1.35 0.23 5.11
C PHE A 5 -1.89 -1.07 5.70
N ILE A 6 -1.42 -2.23 5.21
CA ILE A 6 -1.81 -3.53 5.77
C ILE A 6 -1.38 -3.63 7.25
N TYR A 7 -0.16 -3.23 7.58
CA TYR A 7 0.30 -3.26 8.98
C TYR A 7 -0.50 -2.32 9.88
N ALA A 8 -0.79 -1.11 9.42
CA ALA A 8 -1.64 -0.17 10.14
C ALA A 8 -3.04 -0.75 10.38
N TRP A 9 -3.65 -1.31 9.33
CA TRP A 9 -4.96 -1.93 9.39
C TRP A 9 -4.99 -3.13 10.35
N LEU A 10 -3.98 -4.03 10.30
CA LEU A 10 -3.87 -5.18 11.21
C LEU A 10 -3.75 -4.72 12.67
N CYS A 11 -2.94 -3.70 12.94
CA CYS A 11 -2.77 -3.13 14.27
C CYS A 11 -4.09 -2.59 14.81
N TRP A 12 -4.79 -1.82 13.99
CA TRP A 12 -6.10 -1.24 14.32
C TRP A 12 -7.19 -2.31 14.48
N LYS A 13 -7.30 -3.25 13.55
CA LYS A 13 -8.32 -4.31 13.56
C LYS A 13 -8.19 -5.23 14.78
N ASN A 14 -6.96 -5.52 15.20
CA ASN A 14 -6.69 -6.32 16.38
C ASN A 14 -6.68 -5.49 17.69
N LYS A 15 -7.05 -4.21 17.63
CA LYS A 15 -7.09 -3.30 18.79
C LYS A 15 -5.76 -3.21 19.55
N LEU A 16 -4.64 -3.38 18.85
CA LEU A 16 -3.29 -3.28 19.42
C LEU A 16 -2.86 -1.84 19.63
N CYS A 17 -3.42 -0.90 18.85
CA CYS A 17 -3.13 0.53 18.94
C CYS A 17 -4.35 1.36 18.55
N LYS A 18 -4.39 2.60 19.02
CA LYS A 18 -5.38 3.59 18.60
C LYS A 18 -4.92 4.21 17.28
N THR A 19 -5.86 4.66 16.44
CA THR A 19 -5.54 5.30 15.16
C THR A 19 -4.65 6.52 15.31
N SER A 20 -4.83 7.31 16.37
CA SER A 20 -3.98 8.47 16.69
C SER A 20 -2.50 8.12 16.90
N ASP A 21 -2.21 6.87 17.25
CA ASP A 21 -0.87 6.42 17.63
C ASP A 21 -0.19 5.62 16.50
N ILE A 22 -0.89 5.43 15.37
CA ILE A 22 -0.38 4.66 14.23
C ILE A 22 0.51 5.53 13.36
N PHE A 23 1.78 5.15 13.25
CA PHE A 23 2.71 5.71 12.29
C PHE A 23 3.52 4.60 11.62
N PRO A 24 2.98 3.98 10.58
CA PRO A 24 3.73 2.98 9.84
C PRO A 24 4.88 3.63 9.07
N CYS A 25 6.07 3.08 9.25
CA CYS A 25 7.27 3.58 8.60
C CYS A 25 8.21 2.43 8.22
N ILE A 26 9.12 2.71 7.30
CA ILE A 26 10.22 1.82 6.91
C ILE A 26 11.52 2.40 7.47
N ILE A 27 12.34 1.55 8.07
CA ILE A 27 13.69 1.88 8.47
C ILE A 27 14.64 1.34 7.40
N PRO A 28 15.20 2.18 6.53
CA PRO A 28 16.13 1.71 5.51
C PRO A 28 17.50 1.45 6.14
N PHE A 29 17.92 0.19 6.20
CA PHE A 29 19.23 -0.18 6.74
C PHE A 29 20.43 0.41 5.97
N ARG A 30 20.22 0.85 4.72
CA ARG A 30 21.26 1.50 3.90
C ARG A 30 21.45 2.98 4.21
N SER A 31 20.53 3.62 4.94
CA SER A 31 20.64 5.01 5.32
C SER A 31 21.44 5.13 6.61
N ALA A 32 22.65 5.65 6.55
CA ALA A 32 23.47 5.92 7.73
C ALA A 32 22.86 6.96 8.68
N LYS A 33 21.81 7.68 8.25
CA LYS A 33 21.15 8.75 9.00
C LYS A 33 19.97 8.26 9.84
N GLY A 34 19.55 6.99 9.70
CA GLY A 34 18.42 6.44 10.48
C GLY A 34 17.07 7.11 10.23
N ASP A 35 16.88 7.75 9.07
CA ASP A 35 15.64 8.43 8.73
C ASP A 35 14.48 7.44 8.61
N LEU A 36 13.37 7.74 9.27
CA LEU A 36 12.14 6.97 9.17
C LEU A 36 11.37 7.39 7.93
N LEU A 37 11.20 6.48 6.97
CA LEU A 37 10.38 6.70 5.78
C LEU A 37 8.93 6.33 6.07
N GLY A 38 8.13 7.32 6.43
CA GLY A 38 6.68 7.17 6.63
C GLY A 38 5.87 7.50 5.39
N ILE A 39 4.55 7.34 5.51
CA ILE A 39 3.62 7.73 4.47
C ILE A 39 3.34 9.23 4.62
N THR A 40 3.56 9.96 3.53
CA THR A 40 3.29 11.40 3.43
C THR A 40 2.18 11.68 2.41
N GLN A 41 1.48 12.77 2.59
CA GLN A 41 0.54 13.33 1.64
C GLN A 41 0.95 14.76 1.29
N LYS A 42 0.65 15.21 0.09
CA LYS A 42 0.88 16.60 -0.30
C LYS A 42 -0.34 17.46 0.07
N VAL A 43 -0.09 18.47 0.90
CA VAL A 43 -1.07 19.50 1.25
C VAL A 43 -0.41 20.84 0.95
N ASP A 44 -1.02 21.65 0.10
CA ASP A 44 -0.50 22.99 -0.30
C ASP A 44 0.97 22.97 -0.76
N ASN A 45 1.35 21.99 -1.59
CA ASN A 45 2.71 21.73 -2.07
C ASN A 45 3.74 21.35 -0.99
N GLN A 46 3.31 21.11 0.24
CA GLN A 46 4.17 20.61 1.31
C GLN A 46 3.88 19.12 1.56
N GLU A 47 4.93 18.34 1.80
CA GLU A 47 4.77 16.96 2.26
C GLU A 47 4.50 16.95 3.75
N VAL A 48 3.31 16.52 4.11
CA VAL A 48 2.92 16.31 5.51
C VAL A 48 2.68 14.84 5.79
N ARG A 49 2.93 14.45 7.01
CA ARG A 49 2.70 13.09 7.47
C ARG A 49 1.22 12.72 7.31
N LEU A 50 0.96 11.54 6.73
CA LEU A 50 -0.40 11.01 6.66
C LEU A 50 -0.88 10.63 8.07
N ILE A 51 -2.02 11.19 8.45
CA ILE A 51 -2.71 10.83 9.69
C ILE A 51 -3.68 9.68 9.39
N PHE A 52 -3.53 8.59 10.12
CA PHE A 52 -4.46 7.47 10.01
C PHE A 52 -5.69 7.75 10.87
N THR A 53 -6.87 7.66 10.24
CA THR A 53 -8.17 7.77 10.90
C THR A 53 -8.94 6.48 10.74
N ASP A 54 -9.97 6.28 11.56
CA ASP A 54 -10.85 5.11 11.45
C ASP A 54 -11.51 5.04 10.07
N GLU A 55 -11.94 6.20 9.52
CA GLU A 55 -12.54 6.26 8.19
C GLU A 55 -11.55 5.85 7.09
N LEU A 56 -10.28 6.28 7.19
CA LEU A 56 -9.24 5.92 6.23
C LEU A 56 -8.99 4.41 6.25
N LEU A 57 -8.92 3.81 7.45
CA LEU A 57 -8.68 2.38 7.59
C LEU A 57 -9.89 1.54 7.18
N LEU A 58 -11.12 2.01 7.41
CA LEU A 58 -12.33 1.39 6.88
C LEU A 58 -12.38 1.45 5.35
N ALA A 59 -12.07 2.60 4.75
CA ALA A 59 -11.98 2.73 3.30
C ALA A 59 -10.92 1.81 2.69
N PHE A 60 -9.77 1.67 3.36
CA PHE A 60 -8.74 0.72 2.97
C PHE A 60 -9.25 -0.73 3.04
N GLU A 61 -9.92 -1.11 4.12
CA GLU A 61 -10.51 -2.45 4.31
C GLU A 61 -11.49 -2.80 3.17
N LEU A 62 -12.39 -1.88 2.81
CA LEU A 62 -13.33 -2.09 1.71
C LEU A 62 -12.62 -2.30 0.37
N ASN A 63 -11.58 -1.54 0.10
CA ASN A 63 -10.80 -1.71 -1.13
C ASN A 63 -9.98 -3.01 -1.11
N LEU A 64 -9.46 -3.42 0.04
CA LEU A 64 -8.75 -4.68 0.20
C LEU A 64 -9.69 -5.87 -0.05
N ILE A 65 -10.92 -5.83 0.49
CA ILE A 65 -11.93 -6.87 0.28
C ILE A 65 -12.26 -6.98 -1.22
N ARG A 66 -12.52 -5.84 -1.89
CA ARG A 66 -12.79 -5.82 -3.34
C ARG A 66 -11.64 -6.42 -4.15
N LEU A 67 -10.40 -6.08 -3.80
CA LEU A 67 -9.22 -6.64 -4.46
C LEU A 67 -9.15 -8.15 -4.30
N ILE A 68 -9.41 -8.66 -3.10
CA ILE A 68 -9.41 -10.09 -2.82
C ILE A 68 -10.54 -10.79 -3.60
N GLU A 69 -11.75 -10.22 -3.59
CA GLU A 69 -12.88 -10.75 -4.36
C GLU A 69 -12.58 -10.79 -5.88
N GLU A 70 -11.90 -9.77 -6.42
CA GLU A 70 -11.49 -9.76 -7.82
C GLU A 70 -10.47 -10.86 -8.12
N ILE A 71 -9.46 -11.04 -7.25
CA ILE A 71 -8.43 -12.08 -7.42
C ILE A 71 -9.04 -13.49 -7.42
N PHE A 72 -10.01 -13.73 -6.55
CA PHE A 72 -10.67 -15.03 -6.42
C PHE A 72 -11.91 -15.21 -7.29
N ASN A 73 -12.24 -14.24 -8.14
CA ASN A 73 -13.38 -14.33 -9.02
C ASN A 73 -13.08 -15.30 -10.19
N PRO A 74 -13.74 -16.48 -10.25
CA PRO A 74 -13.48 -17.46 -11.28
C PRO A 74 -13.93 -17.01 -12.67
N SER A 75 -14.78 -15.98 -12.75
CA SER A 75 -15.27 -15.43 -14.01
C SER A 75 -14.35 -14.34 -14.58
N ALA A 76 -13.40 -13.84 -13.79
CA ALA A 76 -12.44 -12.84 -14.22
C ALA A 76 -11.16 -13.52 -14.77
N SER A 77 -10.93 -13.39 -16.07
CA SER A 77 -9.70 -13.91 -16.68
C SER A 77 -8.52 -12.97 -16.41
N PHE A 78 -7.34 -13.53 -16.16
CA PHE A 78 -6.10 -12.76 -16.12
C PHE A 78 -5.79 -12.18 -17.50
N LYS A 79 -5.54 -10.88 -17.56
CA LYS A 79 -5.20 -10.16 -18.78
C LYS A 79 -3.87 -9.44 -18.59
N GLN A 80 -3.13 -9.30 -19.69
CA GLN A 80 -1.92 -8.47 -19.67
C GLN A 80 -2.31 -7.01 -19.41
N THR A 81 -1.48 -6.32 -18.61
CA THR A 81 -1.66 -4.88 -18.40
C THR A 81 -1.52 -4.11 -19.72
N LEU A 82 -2.32 -3.06 -19.88
CA LEU A 82 -2.17 -2.11 -20.97
C LEU A 82 -1.05 -1.10 -20.70
N ASN A 83 -0.66 -0.94 -19.44
CA ASN A 83 0.42 -0.06 -19.03
C ASN A 83 1.78 -0.76 -19.22
N ILE A 84 2.48 -0.40 -20.31
CA ILE A 84 3.80 -0.96 -20.69
C ILE A 84 4.87 -0.59 -19.66
N ASP A 85 4.78 0.59 -19.03
CA ASP A 85 5.76 1.05 -18.03
C ASP A 85 5.83 0.09 -16.83
N SER A 86 4.71 -0.57 -16.50
CA SER A 86 4.67 -1.60 -15.46
C SER A 86 5.48 -2.85 -15.81
N CYS A 87 5.88 -3.02 -17.08
CA CYS A 87 6.64 -4.16 -17.57
C CYS A 87 8.16 -3.92 -17.58
N GLU A 88 8.62 -2.68 -17.43
CA GLU A 88 10.02 -2.31 -17.55
C GLU A 88 10.93 -3.12 -16.60
N TYR A 89 10.48 -3.33 -15.36
CA TYR A 89 11.21 -4.09 -14.34
C TYR A 89 10.54 -5.41 -13.98
N CYS A 90 9.62 -5.89 -14.82
CA CYS A 90 8.89 -7.13 -14.57
C CYS A 90 9.74 -8.34 -14.97
N THR A 91 9.97 -9.26 -14.03
CA THR A 91 10.70 -10.52 -14.28
C THR A 91 10.02 -11.40 -15.32
N TYR A 92 8.73 -11.21 -15.56
CA TYR A 92 7.94 -11.99 -16.51
C TYR A 92 7.72 -11.29 -17.86
N SER A 93 8.38 -10.17 -18.11
CA SER A 93 8.23 -9.40 -19.37
C SER A 93 8.50 -10.26 -20.62
N ILE A 94 9.49 -11.16 -20.55
CA ILE A 94 9.84 -12.09 -21.65
C ILE A 94 8.66 -13.05 -21.96
N LEU A 95 8.01 -13.59 -20.92
CA LEU A 95 6.84 -14.48 -21.11
C LEU A 95 5.65 -13.73 -21.72
N CYS A 96 5.50 -12.45 -21.38
CA CYS A 96 4.47 -11.59 -21.91
C CYS A 96 4.83 -11.01 -23.30
N LYS A 97 6.03 -11.27 -23.82
CA LYS A 97 6.56 -10.70 -25.07
C LYS A 97 6.55 -9.16 -25.07
N ARG A 98 6.97 -8.57 -23.97
CA ARG A 98 7.03 -7.13 -23.75
C ARG A 98 8.41 -6.68 -23.32
#